data_6eabca1d9faadc1cef51505fbdc698b8
#
_entry.id   6eabca1d9faadc1cef51505fbdc698b8
#
_cell.length_a   1.000
_cell.length_b   1.000
_cell.length_c   1.000
_cell.angle_alpha   90.00
_cell.angle_beta   90.00
_cell.angle_gamma   90.00
#
_symmetry.space_group_name_H-M   'P 1'
#
loop_
_entity.id
_entity.type
_entity.pdbx_description
1 polymer ?
#
loop_
_entity_poly.entity_id
_entity_poly.type
_entity_poly.pdbx_seq_one_letter_code
_entity_poly.pdbx_strand_id
1 'polypeptide(L)'
;MANSYTNLVADAYVALAYVSRELVGLIPSVNRDSTADRLAQGQTLRSPIAPVNTAGRDATPAMSLPSAAYQTITNNTLTITKSRGFPFSWTSADVAALGPNILNIKQQQIAQAMRAAVGEISTDVFAALRKGASRAYGTAGTTPFASDLGASAQMKKILDDNGVQSSDRSLVIGTTAGAALRTLLNNPLNANNSLNGDLARQGVLFDVNGFAIREEAKVSVITKGTGAGYLVNSASLAIGDTTIPCDTGSGTILAGDIVTFAGDTNKYVVATALSGSSF
;
A
#
# COMPACT_ATOMS: atom_id res chain seq x y z
N MET A 1 43.42 -5.93 8.60
CA MET A 1 42.97 -7.09 9.41
C MET A 1 41.48 -7.22 9.20
N ALA A 2 41.02 -8.37 8.77
CA ALA A 2 39.58 -8.62 8.60
C ALA A 2 38.92 -8.67 9.99
N ASN A 3 37.85 -7.93 10.21
CA ASN A 3 37.07 -7.98 11.44
C ASN A 3 36.44 -9.37 11.55
N SER A 4 36.74 -10.09 12.61
CA SER A 4 36.07 -11.35 12.91
C SER A 4 34.74 -11.06 13.60
N TYR A 5 33.64 -11.37 12.94
CA TYR A 5 32.28 -11.17 13.47
C TYR A 5 31.75 -12.47 14.09
N THR A 6 32.25 -12.87 15.24
CA THR A 6 31.92 -14.16 15.86
C THR A 6 30.47 -14.26 16.34
N ASN A 7 29.78 -13.14 16.59
CA ASN A 7 28.39 -13.11 17.11
C ASN A 7 27.44 -12.22 16.31
N LEU A 8 27.80 -11.81 15.10
CA LEU A 8 26.98 -10.89 14.29
C LEU A 8 25.55 -11.42 14.04
N VAL A 9 25.41 -12.73 13.85
CA VAL A 9 24.11 -13.36 13.60
C VAL A 9 23.22 -13.28 14.84
N ALA A 10 23.75 -13.54 16.03
CA ALA A 10 23.00 -13.43 17.29
C ALA A 10 22.58 -11.98 17.56
N ASP A 11 23.47 -11.02 17.34
CA ASP A 11 23.19 -9.60 17.50
C ASP A 11 22.12 -9.11 16.49
N ALA A 12 22.15 -9.64 15.26
CA ALA A 12 21.15 -9.35 14.25
C ALA A 12 19.75 -9.89 14.65
N TYR A 13 19.66 -11.09 15.23
CA TYR A 13 18.38 -11.63 15.72
C TYR A 13 17.81 -10.82 16.88
N VAL A 14 18.65 -10.38 17.82
CA VAL A 14 18.22 -9.48 18.91
C VAL A 14 17.72 -8.16 18.36
N ALA A 15 18.43 -7.57 17.40
CA ALA A 15 18.01 -6.33 16.73
C ALA A 15 16.68 -6.52 15.98
N LEU A 16 16.48 -7.64 15.30
CA LEU A 16 15.23 -7.97 14.61
C LEU A 16 14.05 -8.06 15.59
N ALA A 17 14.27 -8.59 16.80
CA ALA A 17 13.23 -8.63 17.83
C ALA A 17 12.80 -7.23 18.30
N TYR A 18 13.68 -6.25 18.28
CA TYR A 18 13.31 -4.85 18.55
C TYR A 18 12.53 -4.23 17.40
N VAL A 19 12.95 -4.44 16.15
CA VAL A 19 12.29 -3.89 14.96
C VAL A 19 10.93 -4.52 14.73
N SER A 20 10.74 -5.79 15.07
CA SER A 20 9.43 -6.47 14.95
C SER A 20 8.32 -5.88 15.81
N ARG A 21 8.66 -5.04 16.80
CA ARG A 21 7.70 -4.33 17.66
C ARG A 21 7.28 -2.98 17.10
N GLU A 22 7.81 -2.58 15.95
CA GLU A 22 7.42 -1.32 15.32
C GLU A 22 6.05 -1.42 14.65
N LEU A 23 5.44 -0.25 14.51
CA LEU A 23 4.13 -0.10 13.87
C LEU A 23 4.29 -0.21 12.36
N VAL A 24 4.26 -1.44 11.85
CA VAL A 24 4.41 -1.76 10.43
C VAL A 24 3.13 -2.44 9.94
N GLY A 25 2.28 -1.70 9.25
CA GLY A 25 1.01 -2.19 8.72
C GLY A 25 1.05 -2.56 7.24
N LEU A 26 1.86 -1.85 6.44
CA LEU A 26 1.89 -2.00 4.98
C LEU A 26 2.55 -3.30 4.53
N ILE A 27 3.73 -3.62 5.04
CA ILE A 27 4.50 -4.80 4.62
C ILE A 27 3.72 -6.11 4.79
N PRO A 28 3.04 -6.36 5.94
CA PRO A 28 2.24 -7.58 6.09
C PRO A 28 0.91 -7.56 5.32
N SER A 29 0.49 -6.41 4.78
CA SER A 29 -0.77 -6.27 4.04
C SER A 29 -0.60 -6.45 2.52
N VAL A 30 0.62 -6.56 2.02
CA VAL A 30 0.90 -6.81 0.61
C VAL A 30 1.31 -8.26 0.38
N ASN A 31 0.95 -8.78 -0.79
CA ASN A 31 1.39 -10.11 -1.19
C ASN A 31 2.90 -10.10 -1.45
N ARG A 32 3.60 -11.13 -0.96
CA ARG A 32 5.04 -11.30 -1.11
C ARG A 32 5.31 -12.52 -1.96
N ASP A 33 6.13 -12.36 -2.98
CA ASP A 33 6.58 -13.48 -3.79
C ASP A 33 7.95 -13.96 -3.32
N SER A 34 7.99 -15.18 -2.76
CA SER A 34 9.21 -15.79 -2.24
C SER A 34 10.17 -16.26 -3.35
N THR A 35 9.73 -16.35 -4.59
CA THR A 35 10.60 -16.71 -5.71
C THR A 35 11.57 -15.60 -6.10
N ALA A 36 11.33 -14.38 -5.61
CA ALA A 36 12.16 -13.22 -5.83
C ALA A 36 13.44 -13.17 -4.98
N ASP A 37 13.63 -14.08 -4.03
CA ASP A 37 14.74 -14.02 -3.04
C ASP A 37 16.16 -14.06 -3.65
N ARG A 38 16.29 -14.42 -4.91
CA ARG A 38 17.60 -14.53 -5.62
C ARG A 38 17.73 -13.63 -6.84
N LEU A 39 16.80 -12.71 -7.06
CA LEU A 39 16.84 -11.82 -8.20
C LEU A 39 17.77 -10.63 -7.92
N ALA A 40 18.62 -10.31 -8.90
CA ALA A 40 19.46 -9.13 -8.85
C ALA A 40 18.69 -7.88 -9.33
N GLN A 41 19.20 -6.71 -8.99
CA GLN A 41 18.67 -5.44 -9.51
C GLN A 41 18.65 -5.45 -11.05
N GLY A 42 17.55 -5.03 -11.64
CA GLY A 42 17.32 -5.03 -13.08
C GLY A 42 16.70 -6.32 -13.63
N GLN A 43 16.62 -7.39 -12.84
CA GLN A 43 15.91 -8.60 -13.25
C GLN A 43 14.41 -8.45 -13.11
N THR A 44 13.67 -9.17 -13.94
CA THR A 44 12.21 -9.15 -13.97
C THR A 44 11.63 -10.47 -13.50
N LEU A 45 10.68 -10.39 -12.59
CA LEU A 45 9.81 -11.50 -12.20
C LEU A 45 8.54 -11.44 -13.07
N ARG A 46 8.07 -12.59 -13.55
CA ARG A 46 6.84 -12.69 -14.33
C ARG A 46 5.79 -13.45 -13.53
N SER A 47 4.65 -12.81 -13.31
CA SER A 47 3.48 -13.43 -12.71
C SER A 47 2.39 -13.61 -13.79
N PRO A 48 1.97 -14.84 -14.11
CA PRO A 48 0.92 -15.07 -15.09
C PRO A 48 -0.44 -14.62 -14.54
N ILE A 49 -1.21 -13.93 -15.36
CA ILE A 49 -2.58 -13.51 -15.04
C ILE A 49 -3.53 -14.19 -16.03
N ALA A 50 -4.46 -14.97 -15.48
CA ALA A 50 -5.54 -15.54 -16.29
C ALA A 50 -6.57 -14.42 -16.57
N PRO A 51 -6.95 -14.21 -17.85
CA PRO A 51 -7.98 -13.24 -18.19
C PRO A 51 -9.35 -13.72 -17.69
N VAL A 52 -10.22 -12.77 -17.37
CA VAL A 52 -11.62 -13.07 -17.04
C VAL A 52 -12.32 -13.59 -18.30
N ASN A 53 -12.98 -14.74 -18.18
CA ASN A 53 -13.81 -15.26 -19.27
C ASN A 53 -15.16 -14.54 -19.29
N THR A 54 -15.33 -13.62 -20.23
CA THR A 54 -16.56 -12.82 -20.38
C THR A 54 -17.52 -13.39 -21.43
N ALA A 55 -17.08 -14.38 -22.21
CA ALA A 55 -17.87 -14.98 -23.30
C ALA A 55 -18.52 -16.29 -22.84
N GLY A 56 -19.71 -16.21 -22.27
CA GLY A 56 -20.60 -17.36 -22.15
C GLY A 56 -21.08 -17.79 -23.53
N ARG A 57 -21.19 -19.10 -23.78
CA ARG A 57 -21.79 -19.66 -24.98
C ARG A 57 -22.91 -20.64 -24.61
N ASP A 58 -24.01 -20.54 -25.31
CA ASP A 58 -25.16 -21.43 -25.10
C ASP A 58 -24.84 -22.84 -25.57
N ALA A 59 -25.06 -23.81 -24.69
CA ALA A 59 -25.09 -25.20 -25.08
C ALA A 59 -26.43 -25.50 -25.74
N THR A 60 -26.41 -25.91 -27.00
CA THR A 60 -27.63 -26.26 -27.71
C THR A 60 -28.09 -27.68 -27.35
N PRO A 61 -29.40 -27.99 -27.37
CA PRO A 61 -29.90 -29.33 -27.10
C PRO A 61 -29.36 -30.43 -28.07
N ALA A 62 -28.75 -30.03 -29.18
CA ALA A 62 -28.13 -30.94 -30.15
C ALA A 62 -26.78 -31.53 -29.69
N MET A 63 -26.38 -31.31 -28.42
CA MET A 63 -25.15 -31.88 -27.83
C MET A 63 -23.83 -31.51 -28.53
N SER A 64 -23.82 -30.51 -29.41
CA SER A 64 -22.56 -29.99 -29.94
C SER A 64 -21.96 -29.01 -28.93
N LEU A 65 -20.81 -29.37 -28.38
CA LEU A 65 -20.07 -28.49 -27.53
C LEU A 65 -19.66 -27.24 -28.32
N PRO A 66 -19.87 -26.04 -27.78
CA PRO A 66 -19.40 -24.83 -28.44
C PRO A 66 -17.89 -24.91 -28.62
N SER A 67 -17.39 -24.44 -29.76
CA SER A 67 -15.96 -24.39 -30.06
C SER A 67 -15.23 -23.66 -28.94
N ALA A 68 -14.19 -24.27 -28.37
CA ALA A 68 -13.37 -23.65 -27.35
C ALA A 68 -12.70 -22.40 -27.91
N ALA A 69 -12.85 -21.29 -27.21
CA ALA A 69 -12.05 -20.09 -27.47
C ALA A 69 -10.75 -20.20 -26.66
N TYR A 70 -9.62 -20.14 -27.33
CA TYR A 70 -8.32 -20.09 -26.65
C TYR A 70 -8.19 -18.75 -25.91
N GLN A 71 -7.87 -18.83 -24.62
CA GLN A 71 -7.57 -17.64 -23.84
C GLN A 71 -6.07 -17.35 -23.89
N THR A 72 -5.70 -16.12 -24.13
CA THR A 72 -4.31 -15.69 -24.06
C THR A 72 -3.98 -15.32 -22.61
N ILE A 73 -3.10 -16.09 -21.97
CA ILE A 73 -2.60 -15.78 -20.64
C ILE A 73 -1.58 -14.65 -20.77
N THR A 74 -1.85 -13.54 -20.14
CA THR A 74 -0.92 -12.41 -20.06
C THR A 74 -0.04 -12.52 -18.83
N ASN A 75 1.14 -11.89 -18.87
CA ASN A 75 2.05 -11.83 -17.73
C ASN A 75 2.14 -10.40 -17.22
N ASN A 76 2.04 -10.25 -15.91
CA ASN A 76 2.46 -9.03 -15.26
C ASN A 76 3.95 -9.16 -14.93
N THR A 77 4.74 -8.14 -15.26
CA THR A 77 6.18 -8.13 -15.01
C THR A 77 6.51 -7.18 -13.88
N LEU A 78 7.19 -7.67 -12.85
CA LEU A 78 7.74 -6.90 -11.75
C LEU A 78 9.26 -6.81 -11.92
N THR A 79 9.79 -5.61 -12.04
CA THR A 79 11.24 -5.38 -12.16
C THR A 79 11.80 -4.92 -10.83
N ILE A 80 12.90 -5.52 -10.39
CA ILE A 80 13.60 -5.08 -9.18
C ILE A 80 14.36 -3.80 -9.49
N THR A 81 13.88 -2.67 -8.97
CA THR A 81 14.45 -1.34 -9.23
C THR A 81 15.41 -0.86 -8.16
N LYS A 82 15.30 -1.38 -6.94
CA LYS A 82 16.12 -0.94 -5.80
C LYS A 82 16.90 -2.09 -5.19
N SER A 83 18.18 -1.83 -4.91
CA SER A 83 19.04 -2.61 -4.03
C SER A 83 19.73 -1.64 -3.10
N ARG A 84 19.42 -1.68 -1.81
CA ARG A 84 19.89 -0.73 -0.80
C ARG A 84 20.60 -1.44 0.33
N GLY A 85 21.73 -0.88 0.77
CA GLY A 85 22.44 -1.27 1.99
C GLY A 85 22.49 -0.09 2.95
N PHE A 86 22.45 -0.38 4.23
CA PHE A 86 22.60 0.61 5.31
C PHE A 86 23.90 0.34 6.05
N PRO A 87 25.07 0.69 5.47
CA PRO A 87 26.36 0.38 6.04
C PRO A 87 26.64 1.27 7.27
N PHE A 88 27.32 0.68 8.26
CA PHE A 88 27.97 1.42 9.34
C PHE A 88 29.34 0.79 9.59
N SER A 89 30.31 1.58 10.00
CA SER A 89 31.68 1.14 10.22
C SER A 89 32.17 1.59 11.61
N TRP A 90 33.11 0.83 12.15
CA TRP A 90 33.73 1.08 13.43
C TRP A 90 35.23 1.09 13.26
N THR A 91 35.86 2.07 13.83
CA THR A 91 37.33 2.10 13.89
C THR A 91 37.82 1.33 15.11
N SER A 92 39.08 0.90 15.09
CA SER A 92 39.68 0.26 16.27
C SER A 92 39.72 1.19 17.49
N ALA A 93 39.83 2.49 17.25
CA ALA A 93 39.76 3.53 18.29
C ALA A 93 38.39 3.58 18.95
N ASP A 94 37.29 3.51 18.15
CA ASP A 94 35.92 3.52 18.66
C ASP A 94 35.67 2.27 19.53
N VAL A 95 36.16 1.12 19.06
CA VAL A 95 36.05 -0.16 19.81
C VAL A 95 36.78 -0.08 21.15
N ALA A 96 37.98 0.52 21.17
CA ALA A 96 38.75 0.70 22.39
C ALA A 96 38.11 1.70 23.36
N ALA A 97 37.52 2.80 22.83
CA ALA A 97 36.89 3.82 23.63
C ALA A 97 35.58 3.36 24.30
N LEU A 98 34.83 2.46 23.64
CA LEU A 98 33.53 1.97 24.13
C LEU A 98 33.65 0.87 25.18
N GLY A 99 34.78 0.14 25.22
CA GLY A 99 35.03 -0.90 26.21
C GLY A 99 33.91 -1.97 26.25
N PRO A 100 33.44 -2.36 27.45
CA PRO A 100 32.43 -3.42 27.59
C PRO A 100 31.03 -3.07 27.07
N ASN A 101 30.73 -1.79 26.84
CA ASN A 101 29.44 -1.33 26.33
C ASN A 101 29.26 -1.52 24.80
N ILE A 102 30.32 -1.96 24.13
CA ILE A 102 30.36 -2.12 22.68
C ILE A 102 29.24 -3.03 22.15
N LEU A 103 28.87 -4.09 22.85
CA LEU A 103 27.84 -5.03 22.44
C LEU A 103 26.47 -4.39 22.35
N ASN A 104 26.09 -3.62 23.37
CA ASN A 104 24.79 -2.91 23.40
C ASN A 104 24.70 -1.88 22.28
N ILE A 105 25.79 -1.16 22.00
CA ILE A 105 25.81 -0.12 20.97
C ILE A 105 25.76 -0.76 19.58
N LYS A 106 26.44 -1.89 19.36
CA LYS A 106 26.34 -2.66 18.10
C LYS A 106 24.90 -3.12 17.84
N GLN A 107 24.24 -3.69 18.84
CA GLN A 107 22.85 -4.14 18.73
C GLN A 107 21.93 -2.97 18.40
N GLN A 108 22.10 -1.82 19.05
CA GLN A 108 21.32 -0.61 18.76
C GLN A 108 21.57 -0.09 17.34
N GLN A 109 22.80 -0.10 16.85
CA GLN A 109 23.11 0.33 15.48
C GLN A 109 22.53 -0.61 14.43
N ILE A 110 22.61 -1.91 14.64
CA ILE A 110 21.98 -2.91 13.78
C ILE A 110 20.45 -2.69 13.77
N ALA A 111 19.83 -2.48 14.94
CA ALA A 111 18.41 -2.21 15.04
C ALA A 111 18.02 -0.92 14.29
N GLN A 112 18.81 0.15 14.39
CA GLN A 112 18.56 1.38 13.64
C GLN A 112 18.72 1.20 12.12
N ALA A 113 19.71 0.43 11.67
CA ALA A 113 19.88 0.12 10.26
C ALA A 113 18.70 -0.71 9.71
N MET A 114 18.23 -1.71 10.45
CA MET A 114 17.03 -2.49 10.09
C MET A 114 15.77 -1.62 10.07
N ARG A 115 15.61 -0.73 11.07
CA ARG A 115 14.50 0.23 11.12
C ARG A 115 14.50 1.17 9.92
N ALA A 116 15.66 1.66 9.51
CA ALA A 116 15.80 2.48 8.32
C ALA A 116 15.39 1.71 7.05
N ALA A 117 15.80 0.45 6.92
CA ALA A 117 15.43 -0.41 5.81
C ALA A 117 13.91 -0.65 5.74
N VAL A 118 13.31 -1.05 6.85
CA VAL A 118 11.85 -1.26 6.95
C VAL A 118 11.08 0.04 6.66
N GLY A 119 11.55 1.17 7.19
CA GLY A 119 10.95 2.48 6.94
C GLY A 119 11.01 2.91 5.47
N GLU A 120 12.11 2.62 4.75
CA GLU A 120 12.22 2.89 3.32
C GLU A 120 11.26 1.99 2.50
N ILE A 121 11.21 0.69 2.81
CA ILE A 121 10.29 -0.26 2.16
C ILE A 121 8.84 0.19 2.36
N SER A 122 8.44 0.51 3.58
CA SER A 122 7.07 0.99 3.86
C SER A 122 6.72 2.26 3.08
N THR A 123 7.66 3.19 2.96
CA THR A 123 7.47 4.43 2.18
C THR A 123 7.31 4.14 0.68
N ASP A 124 8.11 3.25 0.13
CA ASP A 124 8.03 2.85 -1.28
C ASP A 124 6.73 2.09 -1.57
N VAL A 125 6.34 1.16 -0.70
CA VAL A 125 5.07 0.42 -0.82
C VAL A 125 3.89 1.39 -0.77
N PHE A 126 3.88 2.34 0.17
CA PHE A 126 2.84 3.36 0.26
C PHE A 126 2.74 4.19 -1.03
N ALA A 127 3.89 4.64 -1.56
CA ALA A 127 3.93 5.42 -2.78
C ALA A 127 3.43 4.62 -4.00
N ALA A 128 3.78 3.33 -4.09
CA ALA A 128 3.34 2.45 -5.16
C ALA A 128 1.83 2.16 -5.09
N LEU A 129 1.31 1.82 -3.91
CA LEU A 129 -0.12 1.54 -3.69
C LEU A 129 -0.98 2.77 -4.02
N ARG A 130 -0.54 3.95 -3.59
CA ARG A 130 -1.25 5.21 -3.87
C ARG A 130 -1.35 5.50 -5.36
N LYS A 131 -0.26 5.32 -6.12
CA LYS A 131 -0.22 5.57 -7.55
C LYS A 131 -0.89 4.46 -8.38
N GLY A 132 -0.90 3.24 -7.87
CA GLY A 132 -1.48 2.08 -8.53
C GLY A 132 -2.98 1.88 -8.26
N ALA A 133 -3.57 2.66 -7.36
CA ALA A 133 -5.00 2.57 -7.08
C ALA A 133 -5.81 3.10 -8.28
N SER A 134 -6.95 2.47 -8.59
CA SER A 134 -7.87 2.93 -9.65
C SER A 134 -8.98 3.82 -9.12
N ARG A 135 -9.38 3.64 -7.87
CA ARG A 135 -10.50 4.33 -7.23
C ARG A 135 -10.07 4.95 -5.91
N ALA A 136 -10.77 6.01 -5.51
CA ALA A 136 -10.58 6.68 -4.24
C ALA A 136 -11.92 7.02 -3.60
N TYR A 137 -11.92 7.14 -2.27
CA TYR A 137 -13.03 7.65 -1.49
C TYR A 137 -12.53 8.68 -0.47
N GLY A 138 -13.40 9.59 -0.09
CA GLY A 138 -13.12 10.62 0.91
C GLY A 138 -13.11 12.03 0.34
N THR A 139 -12.93 12.99 1.23
CA THR A 139 -12.84 14.42 0.88
C THR A 139 -11.48 14.95 1.33
N ALA A 140 -10.82 15.69 0.46
CA ALA A 140 -9.52 16.29 0.76
C ALA A 140 -9.60 17.18 2.00
N GLY A 141 -8.60 17.07 2.88
CA GLY A 141 -8.52 17.83 4.12
C GLY A 141 -9.33 17.27 5.30
N THR A 142 -10.09 16.19 5.11
CA THR A 142 -10.81 15.53 6.21
C THR A 142 -10.03 14.32 6.72
N THR A 143 -10.02 14.16 8.05
CA THR A 143 -9.43 12.97 8.69
C THR A 143 -10.41 11.81 8.56
N PRO A 144 -10.00 10.66 8.04
CA PRO A 144 -10.84 9.47 8.04
C PRO A 144 -11.26 9.07 9.47
N PHE A 145 -12.49 8.56 9.62
CA PHE A 145 -13.04 8.10 10.90
C PHE A 145 -13.20 9.20 11.98
N ALA A 146 -13.22 10.47 11.58
CA ALA A 146 -13.40 11.56 12.55
C ALA A 146 -14.82 11.57 13.16
N SER A 147 -15.83 11.18 12.41
CA SER A 147 -17.24 11.23 12.82
C SER A 147 -17.96 9.89 12.76
N ASP A 148 -17.62 9.02 11.80
CA ASP A 148 -18.31 7.74 11.59
C ASP A 148 -17.41 6.70 10.92
N LEU A 149 -17.94 5.49 10.76
CA LEU A 149 -17.32 4.38 10.04
C LEU A 149 -17.67 4.36 8.53
N GLY A 150 -18.35 5.37 8.03
CA GLY A 150 -18.84 5.43 6.65
C GLY A 150 -17.72 5.30 5.62
N ALA A 151 -16.53 5.81 5.91
CA ALA A 151 -15.38 5.68 5.02
C ALA A 151 -15.01 4.22 4.72
N SER A 152 -14.97 3.34 5.73
CA SER A 152 -14.69 1.91 5.53
C SER A 152 -15.82 1.19 4.80
N ALA A 153 -17.08 1.54 5.08
CA ALA A 153 -18.23 0.97 4.39
C ALA A 153 -18.24 1.31 2.90
N GLN A 154 -17.91 2.56 2.54
CA GLN A 154 -17.83 2.99 1.15
C GLN A 154 -16.62 2.37 0.41
N MET A 155 -15.48 2.23 1.07
CA MET A 155 -14.35 1.50 0.50
C MET A 155 -14.70 0.03 0.24
N LYS A 156 -15.42 -0.61 1.18
CA LYS A 156 -15.94 -1.97 0.97
C LYS A 156 -16.85 -2.03 -0.25
N LYS A 157 -17.82 -1.10 -0.36
CA LYS A 157 -18.71 -1.01 -1.51
C LYS A 157 -17.95 -0.92 -2.82
N ILE A 158 -16.92 -0.06 -2.90
CA ILE A 158 -16.09 0.08 -4.12
C ILE A 158 -15.42 -1.25 -4.50
N LEU A 159 -14.90 -2.00 -3.53
CA LEU A 159 -14.28 -3.30 -3.78
C LEU A 159 -15.30 -4.34 -4.23
N ASP A 160 -16.47 -4.38 -3.59
CA ASP A 160 -17.55 -5.31 -3.92
C ASP A 160 -18.13 -5.02 -5.32
N ASP A 161 -18.35 -3.75 -5.66
CA ASP A 161 -18.81 -3.31 -6.99
C ASP A 161 -17.80 -3.69 -8.11
N ASN A 162 -16.52 -3.78 -7.78
CA ASN A 162 -15.48 -4.21 -8.73
C ASN A 162 -15.17 -5.72 -8.66
N GLY A 163 -15.95 -6.51 -7.93
CA GLY A 163 -15.83 -7.98 -7.89
C GLY A 163 -14.59 -8.49 -7.17
N VAL A 164 -13.98 -7.70 -6.27
CA VAL A 164 -12.83 -8.13 -5.49
C VAL A 164 -13.25 -9.15 -4.44
N GLN A 165 -12.49 -10.23 -4.28
CA GLN A 165 -12.76 -11.25 -3.26
C GLN A 165 -12.90 -10.62 -1.87
N SER A 166 -13.84 -11.14 -1.07
CA SER A 166 -14.10 -10.63 0.28
C SER A 166 -13.11 -11.13 1.34
N SER A 167 -12.35 -12.18 1.01
CA SER A 167 -11.32 -12.72 1.88
C SER A 167 -10.03 -11.90 1.82
N ASP A 168 -9.32 -11.84 2.94
CA ASP A 168 -7.96 -11.28 3.05
C ASP A 168 -7.88 -9.79 2.67
N ARG A 169 -8.89 -9.01 3.05
CA ARG A 169 -8.90 -7.56 2.86
C ARG A 169 -8.26 -6.87 4.06
N SER A 170 -7.27 -6.06 3.79
CA SER A 170 -6.60 -5.24 4.80
C SER A 170 -6.85 -3.75 4.55
N LEU A 171 -7.03 -2.99 5.63
CA LEU A 171 -7.14 -1.54 5.61
C LEU A 171 -5.98 -0.95 6.42
N VAL A 172 -5.02 -0.35 5.73
CA VAL A 172 -3.89 0.29 6.39
C VAL A 172 -4.17 1.77 6.56
N ILE A 173 -4.09 2.24 7.79
CA ILE A 173 -4.39 3.63 8.17
C ILE A 173 -3.18 4.29 8.81
N GLY A 174 -3.08 5.61 8.65
CA GLY A 174 -2.08 6.40 9.36
C GLY A 174 -2.45 6.60 10.84
N THR A 175 -1.47 6.98 11.65
CA THR A 175 -1.64 7.17 13.10
C THR A 175 -2.71 8.20 13.46
N THR A 176 -2.89 9.25 12.65
CA THR A 176 -3.97 10.25 12.86
C THR A 176 -5.35 9.64 12.67
N ALA A 177 -5.55 8.84 11.62
CA ALA A 177 -6.80 8.13 11.39
C ALA A 177 -7.02 7.04 12.45
N GLY A 178 -5.95 6.38 12.91
CA GLY A 178 -5.99 5.42 14.01
C GLY A 178 -6.44 6.05 15.32
N ALA A 179 -5.94 7.24 15.64
CA ALA A 179 -6.38 7.99 16.82
C ALA A 179 -7.86 8.38 16.72
N ALA A 180 -8.30 8.87 15.54
CA ALA A 180 -9.70 9.21 15.30
C ALA A 180 -10.61 7.98 15.45
N LEU A 181 -10.21 6.85 14.88
CA LEU A 181 -10.95 5.59 14.98
C LEU A 181 -11.07 5.10 16.44
N ARG A 182 -9.98 5.15 17.21
CA ARG A 182 -10.04 4.80 18.64
C ARG A 182 -10.99 5.72 19.42
N THR A 183 -10.95 7.02 19.14
CA THR A 183 -11.86 7.99 19.77
C THR A 183 -13.32 7.70 19.42
N LEU A 184 -13.59 7.41 18.14
CA LEU A 184 -14.94 7.08 17.66
C LEU A 184 -15.48 5.81 18.32
N LEU A 185 -14.67 4.76 18.41
CA LEU A 185 -15.07 3.47 18.97
C LEU A 185 -15.15 3.49 20.48
N ASN A 186 -14.40 4.37 21.15
CA ASN A 186 -14.40 4.52 22.61
C ASN A 186 -15.48 5.49 23.11
N ASN A 187 -16.37 5.98 22.24
CA ASN A 187 -17.46 6.87 22.63
C ASN A 187 -18.47 6.12 23.52
N PRO A 188 -18.81 6.65 24.72
CA PRO A 188 -19.72 6.00 25.67
C PRO A 188 -21.14 5.79 25.13
N LEU A 189 -21.56 6.50 24.09
CA LEU A 189 -22.82 6.25 23.39
C LEU A 189 -22.85 4.91 22.64
N ASN A 190 -21.68 4.35 22.32
CA ASN A 190 -21.52 3.01 21.76
C ASN A 190 -21.18 1.94 22.81
N ALA A 191 -21.33 2.25 24.08
CA ALA A 191 -20.94 1.42 25.22
C ALA A 191 -21.66 0.08 25.33
N ASN A 192 -22.67 -0.17 24.51
CA ASN A 192 -23.37 -1.44 24.43
C ASN A 192 -22.65 -2.51 23.58
N ASN A 193 -21.46 -2.20 23.09
CA ASN A 193 -20.66 -3.11 22.30
C ASN A 193 -19.61 -3.78 23.20
N SER A 194 -19.74 -5.08 23.40
CA SER A 194 -18.80 -5.93 24.16
C SER A 194 -17.37 -5.94 23.62
N LEU A 195 -17.11 -5.25 22.51
CA LEU A 195 -15.82 -5.05 21.84
C LEU A 195 -14.93 -3.98 22.50
N ASN A 196 -15.46 -3.18 23.45
CA ASN A 196 -14.76 -2.00 23.97
C ASN A 196 -13.69 -2.29 25.05
N GLY A 197 -13.67 -3.49 25.62
CA GLY A 197 -12.78 -3.79 26.74
C GLY A 197 -11.29 -3.74 26.33
N ASP A 198 -10.91 -4.42 25.28
CA ASP A 198 -9.52 -4.52 24.84
C ASP A 198 -9.07 -3.26 24.07
N LEU A 199 -9.97 -2.63 23.33
CA LEU A 199 -9.70 -1.34 22.69
C LEU A 199 -9.40 -0.25 23.71
N ALA A 200 -10.23 -0.12 24.76
CA ALA A 200 -10.05 0.88 25.80
C ALA A 200 -8.79 0.63 26.65
N ARG A 201 -8.45 -0.63 26.90
CA ARG A 201 -7.34 -1.02 27.76
C ARG A 201 -6.01 -1.11 27.04
N GLN A 202 -6.00 -1.59 25.80
CA GLN A 202 -4.77 -1.89 25.04
C GLN A 202 -4.61 -1.06 23.78
N GLY A 203 -5.66 -0.34 23.33
CA GLY A 203 -5.65 0.44 22.10
C GLY A 203 -5.54 -0.41 20.82
N VAL A 204 -5.84 -1.70 20.91
CA VAL A 204 -5.78 -2.62 19.77
C VAL A 204 -6.97 -2.37 18.86
N LEU A 205 -6.70 -2.16 17.57
CA LEU A 205 -7.74 -2.05 16.55
C LEU A 205 -8.18 -3.44 16.10
N PHE A 206 -9.46 -3.58 15.86
CA PHE A 206 -10.10 -4.84 15.43
C PHE A 206 -10.66 -4.68 14.01
N ASP A 207 -11.14 -5.78 13.44
CA ASP A 207 -11.69 -5.80 12.09
C ASP A 207 -12.98 -4.96 12.03
N VAL A 208 -13.05 -4.07 11.03
CA VAL A 208 -14.19 -3.21 10.77
C VAL A 208 -14.67 -3.40 9.34
N ASN A 209 -15.97 -3.63 9.16
CA ASN A 209 -16.61 -3.82 7.85
C ASN A 209 -15.92 -4.88 6.95
N GLY A 210 -15.32 -5.91 7.56
CA GLY A 210 -14.64 -6.98 6.84
C GLY A 210 -13.22 -6.64 6.40
N PHE A 211 -12.63 -5.60 6.97
CA PHE A 211 -11.22 -5.26 6.81
C PHE A 211 -10.43 -5.56 8.07
N ALA A 212 -9.31 -6.23 7.94
CA ALA A 212 -8.29 -6.29 8.97
C ALA A 212 -7.58 -4.93 9.05
N ILE A 213 -7.81 -4.18 10.14
CA ILE A 213 -7.23 -2.85 10.30
C ILE A 213 -5.80 -2.95 10.78
N ARG A 214 -4.91 -2.28 10.07
CA ARG A 214 -3.49 -2.15 10.43
C ARG A 214 -3.08 -0.69 10.44
N GLU A 215 -2.25 -0.33 11.39
CA GLU A 215 -1.74 1.03 11.53
C GLU A 215 -0.29 1.11 11.05
N GLU A 216 0.02 2.18 10.35
CA GLU A 216 1.35 2.41 9.78
C GLU A 216 1.78 3.86 10.02
N ALA A 217 2.96 4.03 10.59
CA ALA A 217 3.51 5.36 10.88
C ALA A 217 4.00 6.10 9.62
N LYS A 218 4.27 5.37 8.53
CA LYS A 218 4.78 5.94 7.27
C LYS A 218 3.70 6.38 6.29
N VAL A 219 2.43 6.21 6.62
CA VAL A 219 1.32 6.82 5.87
C VAL A 219 1.34 8.31 6.10
N SER A 220 1.85 9.05 5.15
CA SER A 220 2.03 10.50 5.24
C SER A 220 0.91 11.25 4.51
N VAL A 221 0.72 12.51 4.89
CA VAL A 221 -0.14 13.44 4.15
C VAL A 221 0.49 13.71 2.79
N ILE A 222 -0.32 13.64 1.74
CA ILE A 222 0.10 13.79 0.35
C ILE A 222 -0.10 15.23 -0.06
N THR A 223 0.91 15.82 -0.70
CA THR A 223 0.77 17.09 -1.38
C THR A 223 0.19 16.85 -2.76
N LYS A 224 -1.03 17.36 -2.99
CA LYS A 224 -1.68 17.30 -4.30
C LYS A 224 -1.03 18.26 -5.29
N GLY A 225 -1.19 17.99 -6.58
CA GLY A 225 -0.87 18.94 -7.64
C GLY A 225 -1.72 20.21 -7.57
N THR A 226 -1.28 21.23 -8.28
CA THR A 226 -1.93 22.55 -8.34
C THR A 226 -2.95 22.66 -9.49
N GLY A 227 -3.20 21.55 -10.21
CA GLY A 227 -4.06 21.51 -11.39
C GLY A 227 -5.49 21.97 -11.11
N ALA A 228 -5.99 22.81 -11.98
CA ALA A 228 -7.35 23.33 -11.92
C ALA A 228 -7.88 23.64 -13.33
N GLY A 229 -9.20 23.51 -13.52
CA GLY A 229 -9.89 23.93 -14.72
C GLY A 229 -9.60 23.11 -15.97
N TYR A 230 -9.05 21.91 -15.84
CA TYR A 230 -8.82 21.01 -16.97
C TYR A 230 -10.15 20.48 -17.51
N LEU A 231 -10.28 20.48 -18.83
CA LEU A 231 -11.39 19.90 -19.57
C LEU A 231 -10.91 18.71 -20.38
N VAL A 232 -11.75 17.71 -20.53
CA VAL A 232 -11.46 16.56 -21.39
C VAL A 232 -11.52 17.02 -22.84
N ASN A 233 -10.41 16.87 -23.58
CA ASN A 233 -10.28 17.25 -24.99
C ASN A 233 -10.30 16.01 -25.88
N SER A 234 -11.45 15.34 -25.93
CA SER A 234 -11.67 14.22 -26.84
C SER A 234 -13.14 14.17 -27.23
N ALA A 235 -13.38 14.00 -28.51
CA ALA A 235 -14.74 13.84 -29.04
C ALA A 235 -15.34 12.46 -28.69
N SER A 236 -14.51 11.47 -28.44
CA SER A 236 -14.93 10.12 -28.07
C SER A 236 -13.85 9.43 -27.25
N LEU A 237 -14.16 9.09 -26.01
CA LEU A 237 -13.39 8.17 -25.18
C LEU A 237 -14.13 6.84 -25.14
N ALA A 238 -13.42 5.75 -25.38
CA ALA A 238 -13.97 4.40 -25.26
C ALA A 238 -13.98 3.96 -23.80
N ILE A 239 -14.89 3.05 -23.47
CA ILE A 239 -14.86 2.39 -22.16
C ILE A 239 -13.57 1.58 -22.03
N GLY A 240 -12.78 1.91 -21.01
CA GLY A 240 -11.48 1.26 -20.76
C GLY A 240 -10.27 2.08 -21.21
N ASP A 241 -10.46 3.26 -21.80
CA ASP A 241 -9.37 4.17 -22.09
C ASP A 241 -8.67 4.58 -20.79
N THR A 242 -7.35 4.48 -20.81
CA THR A 242 -6.48 4.79 -19.67
C THR A 242 -5.73 6.11 -19.83
N THR A 243 -5.77 6.69 -21.03
CA THR A 243 -5.14 7.99 -21.31
C THR A 243 -6.22 9.01 -21.63
N ILE A 244 -6.28 10.07 -20.85
CA ILE A 244 -7.30 11.11 -20.96
C ILE A 244 -6.64 12.39 -21.50
N PRO A 245 -6.89 12.76 -22.75
CA PRO A 245 -6.44 14.06 -23.27
C PRO A 245 -7.24 15.18 -22.62
N CYS A 246 -6.56 16.24 -22.23
CA CYS A 246 -7.17 17.39 -21.58
C CYS A 246 -6.52 18.70 -22.03
N ASP A 247 -7.29 19.77 -21.95
CA ASP A 247 -6.83 21.12 -22.29
C ASP A 247 -7.38 22.17 -21.30
N THR A 248 -7.15 23.43 -21.63
CA THR A 248 -7.70 24.64 -20.99
C THR A 248 -7.26 24.86 -19.53
N GLY A 249 -6.83 23.82 -18.82
CA GLY A 249 -6.43 23.90 -17.41
C GLY A 249 -5.07 24.55 -17.21
N SER A 250 -4.75 24.79 -15.95
CA SER A 250 -3.44 25.29 -15.52
C SER A 250 -2.96 24.54 -14.26
N GLY A 251 -1.65 24.58 -14.03
CA GLY A 251 -1.02 23.91 -12.91
C GLY A 251 -0.61 22.48 -13.24
N THR A 252 -0.36 21.67 -12.21
CA THR A 252 0.16 20.31 -12.33
C THR A 252 -0.82 19.28 -11.82
N ILE A 253 -0.97 18.18 -12.55
CA ILE A 253 -1.64 16.97 -12.07
C ILE A 253 -0.54 15.93 -11.82
N LEU A 254 -0.43 15.45 -10.60
CA LEU A 254 0.63 14.53 -10.18
C LEU A 254 0.11 13.10 -10.10
N ALA A 255 1.01 12.14 -10.26
CA ALA A 255 0.66 10.74 -10.05
C ALA A 255 0.21 10.50 -8.59
N GLY A 256 -0.97 9.91 -8.43
CA GLY A 256 -1.64 9.73 -7.15
C GLY A 256 -2.60 10.86 -6.77
N ASP A 257 -2.79 11.88 -7.62
CA ASP A 257 -3.86 12.84 -7.45
C ASP A 257 -5.22 12.19 -7.72
N ILE A 258 -6.27 12.77 -7.14
CA ILE A 258 -7.64 12.29 -7.31
C ILE A 258 -8.38 13.25 -8.23
N VAL A 259 -8.96 12.71 -9.28
CA VAL A 259 -9.76 13.45 -10.24
C VAL A 259 -11.21 12.96 -10.25
N THR A 260 -12.11 13.86 -10.61
CA THR A 260 -13.54 13.60 -10.79
C THR A 260 -13.99 14.15 -12.14
N PHE A 261 -14.91 13.47 -12.80
CA PHE A 261 -15.50 13.91 -14.06
C PHE A 261 -16.90 14.42 -13.83
N ALA A 262 -17.30 15.45 -14.59
CA ALA A 262 -18.64 15.97 -14.52
C ALA A 262 -19.68 14.90 -14.89
N GLY A 263 -20.69 14.71 -14.06
CA GLY A 263 -21.72 13.68 -14.25
C GLY A 263 -21.36 12.29 -13.70
N ASP A 264 -20.14 12.08 -13.20
CA ASP A 264 -19.73 10.83 -12.53
C ASP A 264 -19.49 11.08 -11.03
N THR A 265 -20.02 10.20 -10.20
CA THR A 265 -19.83 10.23 -8.75
C THR A 265 -18.56 9.51 -8.28
N ASN A 266 -17.91 8.77 -9.17
CA ASN A 266 -16.68 8.06 -8.86
C ASN A 266 -15.50 9.02 -8.76
N LYS A 267 -14.53 8.63 -7.95
CA LYS A 267 -13.24 9.31 -7.84
C LYS A 267 -12.15 8.40 -8.39
N TYR A 268 -11.34 8.92 -9.28
CA TYR A 268 -10.29 8.19 -9.97
C TYR A 268 -8.93 8.67 -9.51
N VAL A 269 -7.97 7.76 -9.49
CA VAL A 269 -6.58 8.08 -9.13
C VAL A 269 -5.75 8.18 -10.40
N VAL A 270 -4.98 9.24 -10.51
CA VAL A 270 -4.06 9.48 -11.62
C VAL A 270 -2.83 8.60 -11.46
N ALA A 271 -2.62 7.67 -12.37
CA ALA A 271 -1.46 6.77 -12.36
C ALA A 271 -0.17 7.46 -12.81
N THR A 272 -0.27 8.27 -13.86
CA THR A 272 0.85 8.99 -14.47
C THR A 272 0.57 10.49 -14.43
N ALA A 273 1.57 11.27 -14.02
CA ALA A 273 1.43 12.72 -13.97
C ALA A 273 1.12 13.30 -15.37
N LEU A 274 0.38 14.40 -15.39
CA LEU A 274 0.11 15.14 -16.63
C LEU A 274 1.42 15.50 -17.33
N SER A 275 1.53 15.09 -18.58
CA SER A 275 2.65 15.43 -19.47
C SER A 275 2.10 15.93 -20.78
N GLY A 276 2.44 17.17 -21.14
CA GLY A 276 1.81 17.82 -22.28
C GLY A 276 0.33 18.08 -22.05
N SER A 277 -0.54 17.41 -22.80
CA SER A 277 -1.99 17.58 -22.78
C SER A 277 -2.76 16.31 -22.38
N SER A 278 -2.13 15.36 -21.67
CA SER A 278 -2.82 14.12 -21.24
C SER A 278 -2.23 13.54 -19.95
N PHE A 279 -3.03 12.80 -19.22
CA PHE A 279 -2.64 12.05 -18.02
C PHE A 279 -3.30 10.67 -18.01
#